data_21d0b89d148eca05d1decf1b10c8d590
#
_entry.id   21d0b89d148eca05d1decf1b10c8d590
#
_cell.length_a   1.000
_cell.length_b   1.000
_cell.length_c   1.000
_cell.angle_alpha   90.00
_cell.angle_beta   90.00
_cell.angle_gamma   90.00
#
_symmetry.space_group_name_H-M   'P 1'
#
loop_
_entity.id
_entity.type
_entity.pdbx_description
1 polymer ?
#
loop_
_entity_poly.entity_id
_entity_poly.type
_entity_poly.pdbx_seq_one_letter_code
_entity_poly.pdbx_strand_id
1 'polypeptide(L)'
;MRLVQHISELPPECRGAVVAIGNFDGVHLGHRAVLNEAAGIARAKGCPLGALVFEPHPREFFQPQAPRFRLTPLPEKARLLGELGIDLLYVERFDAELAARPAQDFVTRILVKGLGVTHIVVGYDFRFGQNREGDVSFLVREGEKAGFGVSVTSAVNTSSSGEPYSSSLIREHLREGRPRRAAELLGHWWRIEGPVLSGDQRGRTIGFPTANIRMDECLEPKHGVYAVRAELVEGPGAGIYDGIANIGLRPTFDKQDVMLEVNLF
;
A
#
# COMPACT_ATOMS: atom_id res chain seq x y z
N MET A 1 -11.19 -9.89 6.34
CA MET A 1 -9.88 -9.38 6.83
C MET A 1 -10.08 -8.57 8.10
N ARG A 2 -9.24 -8.80 9.11
CA ARG A 2 -9.22 -8.02 10.36
C ARG A 2 -7.98 -7.11 10.36
N LEU A 3 -8.16 -5.81 10.57
CA LEU A 3 -7.07 -4.84 10.72
C LEU A 3 -6.65 -4.81 12.19
N VAL A 4 -5.34 -4.91 12.44
CA VAL A 4 -4.75 -5.02 13.78
C VAL A 4 -3.66 -3.97 13.94
N GLN A 5 -3.82 -3.00 14.85
CA GLN A 5 -2.91 -1.85 15.05
C GLN A 5 -2.21 -2.11 16.37
N HIS A 6 -2.04 -2.67 17.19
CA HIS A 6 -1.29 -2.82 18.45
C HIS A 6 -0.75 -4.23 18.60
N ILE A 7 0.40 -4.46 17.99
CA ILE A 7 1.03 -5.78 17.94
C ILE A 7 1.43 -6.29 19.35
N SER A 8 1.66 -5.41 20.32
CA SER A 8 2.07 -5.79 21.68
C SER A 8 0.98 -6.53 22.49
N GLU A 9 -0.28 -6.39 22.13
CA GLU A 9 -1.43 -6.90 22.88
C GLU A 9 -2.41 -7.69 21.99
N LEU A 10 -1.87 -8.56 21.14
CA LEU A 10 -2.70 -9.33 20.23
C LEU A 10 -3.51 -10.41 20.96
N PRO A 11 -4.80 -10.51 20.67
CA PRO A 11 -5.58 -11.65 21.13
C PRO A 11 -5.09 -12.94 20.45
N PRO A 12 -5.24 -14.10 21.11
CA PRO A 12 -4.71 -15.38 20.63
C PRO A 12 -5.08 -15.72 19.19
N GLU A 13 -6.30 -15.39 18.76
CA GLU A 13 -6.81 -15.65 17.41
C GLU A 13 -6.14 -14.78 16.32
N CYS A 14 -5.41 -13.74 16.72
CA CYS A 14 -4.62 -12.89 15.83
C CYS A 14 -3.14 -13.25 15.80
N ARG A 15 -2.77 -14.40 16.32
CA ARG A 15 -1.37 -14.88 16.41
C ARG A 15 -1.19 -16.15 15.60
N GLY A 16 0.06 -16.52 15.36
CA GLY A 16 0.39 -17.80 14.71
C GLY A 16 0.20 -17.82 13.19
N ALA A 17 0.07 -16.65 12.56
CA ALA A 17 -0.12 -16.54 11.12
C ALA A 17 1.16 -16.85 10.33
N VAL A 18 0.99 -17.19 9.05
CA VAL A 18 2.02 -16.99 8.02
C VAL A 18 1.94 -15.53 7.59
N VAL A 19 3.05 -14.79 7.69
CA VAL A 19 3.05 -13.34 7.50
C VAL A 19 3.94 -12.93 6.33
N ALA A 20 3.35 -12.27 5.35
CA ALA A 20 4.10 -11.53 4.33
C ALA A 20 4.49 -10.16 4.90
N ILE A 21 5.77 -9.77 4.79
CA ILE A 21 6.25 -8.49 5.31
C ILE A 21 6.66 -7.58 4.16
N GLY A 22 6.12 -6.36 4.13
CA GLY A 22 6.45 -5.36 3.12
C GLY A 22 5.62 -4.11 3.25
N ASN A 23 6.00 -3.04 2.57
CA ASN A 23 5.17 -1.82 2.53
C ASN A 23 3.93 -1.97 1.65
N PHE A 24 3.99 -2.88 0.68
CA PHE A 24 2.92 -3.19 -0.26
C PHE A 24 2.29 -1.94 -0.91
N ASP A 25 3.11 -0.90 -1.16
CA ASP A 25 2.62 0.32 -1.79
C ASP A 25 2.31 0.07 -3.27
N GLY A 26 1.03 0.20 -3.63
CA GLY A 26 0.49 -0.15 -4.94
C GLY A 26 -0.01 -1.59 -5.07
N VAL A 27 0.30 -2.51 -4.16
CA VAL A 27 -0.08 -3.95 -4.20
C VAL A 27 0.11 -4.54 -5.61
N HIS A 28 1.22 -4.18 -6.27
CA HIS A 28 1.55 -4.53 -7.64
C HIS A 28 1.83 -6.03 -7.83
N LEU A 29 1.93 -6.49 -9.08
CA LEU A 29 2.10 -7.90 -9.42
C LEU A 29 3.31 -8.56 -8.72
N GLY A 30 4.41 -7.82 -8.49
CA GLY A 30 5.53 -8.32 -7.69
C GLY A 30 5.16 -8.54 -6.20
N HIS A 31 4.35 -7.66 -5.61
CA HIS A 31 3.83 -7.85 -4.26
C HIS A 31 2.88 -9.04 -4.18
N ARG A 32 2.03 -9.23 -5.21
CA ARG A 32 1.11 -10.38 -5.27
C ARG A 32 1.85 -11.71 -5.30
N ALA A 33 3.03 -11.79 -5.89
CA ALA A 33 3.85 -13.01 -5.86
C ALA A 33 4.24 -13.38 -4.41
N VAL A 34 4.70 -12.41 -3.62
CA VAL A 34 5.03 -12.60 -2.19
C VAL A 34 3.78 -13.04 -1.40
N LEU A 35 2.65 -12.37 -1.63
CA LEU A 35 1.39 -12.66 -0.95
C LEU A 35 0.83 -14.05 -1.34
N ASN A 36 0.93 -14.43 -2.61
CA ASN A 36 0.48 -15.74 -3.09
C ASN A 36 1.33 -16.89 -2.52
N GLU A 37 2.65 -16.71 -2.41
CA GLU A 37 3.53 -17.67 -1.75
C GLU A 37 3.14 -17.84 -0.28
N ALA A 38 2.93 -16.74 0.44
CA ALA A 38 2.45 -16.76 1.82
C ALA A 38 1.10 -17.48 1.95
N ALA A 39 0.16 -17.21 1.03
CA ALA A 39 -1.15 -17.87 1.00
C ALA A 39 -1.05 -19.39 0.77
N GLY A 40 -0.13 -19.83 -0.08
CA GLY A 40 0.14 -21.26 -0.28
C GLY A 40 0.62 -21.93 1.00
N ILE A 41 1.56 -21.31 1.71
CA ILE A 41 2.12 -21.82 2.96
C ILE A 41 1.06 -21.80 4.07
N ALA A 42 0.28 -20.73 4.19
CA ALA A 42 -0.79 -20.61 5.20
C ALA A 42 -1.82 -21.73 5.04
N ARG A 43 -2.26 -21.99 3.82
CA ARG A 43 -3.18 -23.14 3.53
C ARG A 43 -2.56 -24.46 3.89
N ALA A 44 -1.30 -24.70 3.53
CA ALA A 44 -0.63 -25.95 3.85
C ALA A 44 -0.45 -26.19 5.36
N LYS A 45 -0.29 -25.12 6.12
CA LYS A 45 -0.15 -25.14 7.60
C LYS A 45 -1.50 -25.10 8.34
N GLY A 46 -2.61 -24.78 7.66
CA GLY A 46 -3.91 -24.60 8.30
C GLY A 46 -3.97 -23.42 9.27
N CYS A 47 -3.23 -22.35 9.01
CA CYS A 47 -3.16 -21.16 9.85
C CYS A 47 -3.54 -19.87 9.08
N PRO A 48 -3.85 -18.75 9.77
CA PRO A 48 -4.23 -17.51 9.12
C PRO A 48 -3.13 -16.96 8.21
N LEU A 49 -3.56 -16.30 7.13
CA LEU A 49 -2.70 -15.51 6.25
C LEU A 49 -2.62 -14.07 6.76
N GLY A 50 -1.44 -13.60 7.11
CA GLY A 50 -1.19 -12.24 7.57
C GLY A 50 -0.35 -11.42 6.60
N ALA A 51 -0.51 -10.11 6.67
CA ALA A 51 0.41 -9.15 6.08
C ALA A 51 0.84 -8.14 7.15
N LEU A 52 2.14 -7.84 7.23
CA LEU A 52 2.69 -6.82 8.11
C LEU A 52 3.12 -5.62 7.28
N VAL A 53 2.52 -4.46 7.58
CA VAL A 53 2.82 -3.18 6.95
C VAL A 53 3.21 -2.16 8.01
N PHE A 54 3.84 -1.06 7.57
CA PHE A 54 4.32 0.01 8.43
C PHE A 54 3.62 1.32 8.09
N GLU A 55 3.08 2.01 9.12
CA GLU A 55 2.43 3.31 8.96
C GLU A 55 2.87 4.31 10.05
N PRO A 56 3.27 5.56 9.67
CA PRO A 56 3.44 6.01 8.28
C PRO A 56 4.47 5.19 7.52
N HIS A 57 4.46 5.28 6.19
CA HIS A 57 5.45 4.58 5.37
C HIS A 57 6.88 5.00 5.78
N PRO A 58 7.85 4.09 5.94
CA PRO A 58 9.21 4.42 6.41
C PRO A 58 9.85 5.59 5.68
N ARG A 59 9.63 5.72 4.37
CA ARG A 59 10.14 6.85 3.59
C ARG A 59 9.57 8.19 4.06
N GLU A 60 8.31 8.25 4.46
CA GLU A 60 7.70 9.50 4.98
C GLU A 60 8.31 9.90 6.30
N PHE A 61 8.57 8.92 7.16
CA PHE A 61 9.23 9.16 8.43
C PHE A 61 10.65 9.75 8.23
N PHE A 62 11.45 9.16 7.33
CA PHE A 62 12.82 9.63 7.08
C PHE A 62 12.90 10.87 6.18
N GLN A 63 11.90 11.13 5.36
CA GLN A 63 11.86 12.22 4.40
C GLN A 63 10.52 12.99 4.46
N PRO A 64 10.17 13.62 5.60
CA PRO A 64 8.86 14.25 5.80
C PRO A 64 8.57 15.44 4.87
N GLN A 65 9.62 16.02 4.29
CA GLN A 65 9.51 17.12 3.32
C GLN A 65 9.54 16.66 1.86
N ALA A 66 9.67 15.36 1.61
CA ALA A 66 9.67 14.85 0.25
C ALA A 66 8.28 14.98 -0.40
N PRO A 67 8.21 15.14 -1.73
CA PRO A 67 6.94 15.12 -2.44
C PRO A 67 6.15 13.84 -2.15
N ARG A 68 4.83 13.95 -2.15
CA ARG A 68 3.91 12.82 -1.97
C ARG A 68 4.23 11.73 -2.99
N PHE A 69 4.22 10.48 -2.54
CA PHE A 69 4.64 9.35 -3.37
C PHE A 69 3.80 8.09 -3.20
N ARG A 70 2.85 8.07 -2.26
CA ARG A 70 2.03 6.88 -2.00
C ARG A 70 1.19 6.52 -3.21
N LEU A 71 1.25 5.25 -3.61
CA LEU A 71 0.34 4.68 -4.61
C LEU A 71 -0.98 4.27 -3.96
N THR A 72 -0.91 3.73 -2.76
CA THR A 72 -2.06 3.24 -2.00
C THR A 72 -1.97 3.71 -0.54
N PRO A 73 -2.76 4.71 -0.10
CA PRO A 73 -3.00 4.97 1.31
C PRO A 73 -3.53 3.74 2.05
N LEU A 74 -3.46 3.72 3.37
CA LEU A 74 -3.81 2.54 4.17
C LEU A 74 -5.22 1.99 3.89
N PRO A 75 -6.29 2.78 3.74
CA PRO A 75 -7.62 2.25 3.43
C PRO A 75 -7.65 1.45 2.12
N GLU A 76 -7.12 2.01 1.04
CA GLU A 76 -7.05 1.34 -0.27
C GLU A 76 -6.10 0.13 -0.25
N LYS A 77 -4.97 0.22 0.45
CA LYS A 77 -4.08 -0.92 0.67
C LYS A 77 -4.81 -2.07 1.39
N ALA A 78 -5.55 -1.75 2.44
CA ALA A 78 -6.34 -2.72 3.20
C ALA A 78 -7.41 -3.38 2.31
N ARG A 79 -8.12 -2.60 1.50
CA ARG A 79 -9.11 -3.12 0.54
C ARG A 79 -8.47 -4.13 -0.42
N LEU A 80 -7.36 -3.74 -1.08
CA LEU A 80 -6.66 -4.60 -2.04
C LEU A 80 -6.09 -5.87 -1.41
N LEU A 81 -5.52 -5.77 -0.21
CA LEU A 81 -5.01 -6.94 0.52
C LEU A 81 -6.16 -7.87 0.94
N GLY A 82 -7.30 -7.30 1.34
CA GLY A 82 -8.51 -8.08 1.64
C GLY A 82 -9.03 -8.87 0.44
N GLU A 83 -9.04 -8.26 -0.74
CA GLU A 83 -9.41 -8.93 -2.00
C GLU A 83 -8.46 -10.08 -2.38
N LEU A 84 -7.21 -10.02 -1.94
CA LEU A 84 -6.22 -11.08 -2.10
C LEU A 84 -6.30 -12.17 -1.02
N GLY A 85 -7.31 -12.10 -0.14
CA GLY A 85 -7.56 -13.12 0.87
C GLY A 85 -6.70 -13.02 2.12
N ILE A 86 -6.14 -11.84 2.43
CA ILE A 86 -5.46 -11.62 3.71
C ILE A 86 -6.49 -11.68 4.84
N ASP A 87 -6.25 -12.53 5.84
CA ASP A 87 -7.10 -12.65 7.04
C ASP A 87 -6.78 -11.57 8.07
N LEU A 88 -5.48 -11.30 8.28
CA LEU A 88 -4.95 -10.41 9.32
C LEU A 88 -4.01 -9.36 8.70
N LEU A 89 -4.40 -8.09 8.73
CA LEU A 89 -3.53 -6.99 8.35
C LEU A 89 -2.95 -6.34 9.61
N TYR A 90 -1.69 -6.62 9.89
CA TYR A 90 -0.94 -6.01 10.98
C TYR A 90 -0.36 -4.68 10.52
N VAL A 91 -0.72 -3.61 11.20
CA VAL A 91 -0.23 -2.25 10.92
C VAL A 91 0.67 -1.83 12.08
N GLU A 92 1.96 -1.91 11.86
CA GLU A 92 2.94 -1.49 12.86
C GLU A 92 3.25 0.00 12.71
N ARG A 93 3.23 0.72 13.82
CA ARG A 93 3.56 2.13 13.81
C ARG A 93 5.04 2.34 13.54
N PHE A 94 5.36 3.08 12.47
CA PHE A 94 6.74 3.42 12.15
C PHE A 94 7.09 4.79 12.76
N ASP A 95 7.74 4.75 13.90
CA ASP A 95 8.18 5.92 14.65
C ASP A 95 9.68 5.85 14.98
N ALA A 96 10.15 6.81 15.78
CA ALA A 96 11.55 6.88 16.17
C ALA A 96 12.01 5.66 16.99
N GLU A 97 11.10 5.07 17.78
CA GLU A 97 11.41 3.87 18.56
C GLU A 97 11.63 2.67 17.62
N LEU A 98 10.72 2.44 16.68
CA LEU A 98 10.86 1.34 15.71
C LEU A 98 12.06 1.57 14.79
N ALA A 99 12.29 2.81 14.32
CA ALA A 99 13.42 3.16 13.46
C ALA A 99 14.79 2.93 14.12
N ALA A 100 14.88 3.10 15.44
CA ALA A 100 16.08 2.87 16.22
C ALA A 100 16.22 1.41 16.72
N ARG A 101 15.25 0.55 16.44
CA ARG A 101 15.22 -0.82 16.96
C ARG A 101 16.22 -1.72 16.23
N PRO A 102 17.13 -2.39 16.93
CA PRO A 102 18.02 -3.38 16.34
C PRO A 102 17.26 -4.51 15.63
N ALA A 103 17.87 -5.09 14.59
CA ALA A 103 17.26 -6.18 13.82
C ALA A 103 16.89 -7.38 14.73
N GLN A 104 17.73 -7.71 15.71
CA GLN A 104 17.46 -8.77 16.69
C GLN A 104 16.18 -8.50 17.49
N ASP A 105 16.00 -7.25 17.93
CA ASP A 105 14.82 -6.85 18.71
C ASP A 105 13.56 -6.85 17.86
N PHE A 106 13.66 -6.48 16.58
CA PHE A 106 12.54 -6.59 15.63
C PHE A 106 12.06 -8.04 15.55
N VAL A 107 12.97 -8.98 15.35
CA VAL A 107 12.63 -10.42 15.31
C VAL A 107 12.02 -10.86 16.63
N THR A 108 12.69 -10.59 17.76
CA THR A 108 12.29 -11.13 19.05
C THR A 108 10.99 -10.52 19.57
N ARG A 109 10.84 -9.19 19.49
CA ARG A 109 9.70 -8.49 20.10
C ARG A 109 8.50 -8.45 19.18
N ILE A 110 8.70 -8.19 17.87
CA ILE A 110 7.58 -8.05 16.94
C ILE A 110 7.17 -9.41 16.37
N LEU A 111 8.10 -10.13 15.74
CA LEU A 111 7.74 -11.34 15.02
C LEU A 111 7.43 -12.51 15.96
N VAL A 112 8.27 -12.73 16.97
CA VAL A 112 8.12 -13.87 17.88
C VAL A 112 7.13 -13.55 19.01
N LYS A 113 7.45 -12.57 19.87
CA LYS A 113 6.62 -12.26 21.05
C LYS A 113 5.30 -11.60 20.67
N GLY A 114 5.31 -10.67 19.72
CA GLY A 114 4.12 -9.97 19.25
C GLY A 114 3.24 -10.87 18.40
N LEU A 115 3.63 -11.13 17.17
CA LEU A 115 2.82 -11.85 16.20
C LEU A 115 2.78 -13.37 16.43
N GLY A 116 3.81 -13.96 17.06
CA GLY A 116 3.95 -15.40 17.22
C GLY A 116 3.97 -16.12 15.87
N VAL A 117 4.66 -15.55 14.88
CA VAL A 117 4.62 -16.03 13.51
C VAL A 117 5.03 -17.48 13.37
N THR A 118 4.38 -18.23 12.48
CA THR A 118 4.76 -19.61 12.15
C THR A 118 5.63 -19.69 10.91
N HIS A 119 5.52 -18.68 10.04
CA HIS A 119 6.31 -18.54 8.83
C HIS A 119 6.30 -17.08 8.33
N ILE A 120 7.40 -16.65 7.76
CA ILE A 120 7.54 -15.33 7.16
C ILE A 120 7.85 -15.45 5.69
N VAL A 121 7.24 -14.61 4.87
CA VAL A 121 7.54 -14.48 3.45
C VAL A 121 7.94 -13.04 3.15
N VAL A 122 9.10 -12.86 2.52
CA VAL A 122 9.66 -11.55 2.18
C VAL A 122 10.21 -11.53 0.76
N GLY A 123 10.33 -10.34 0.17
CA GLY A 123 11.08 -10.17 -1.07
C GLY A 123 12.60 -10.31 -0.85
N TYR A 124 13.31 -10.66 -1.90
CA TYR A 124 14.78 -10.88 -1.89
C TYR A 124 15.59 -9.66 -1.41
N ASP A 125 15.06 -8.46 -1.55
CA ASP A 125 15.68 -7.18 -1.19
C ASP A 125 15.24 -6.66 0.19
N PHE A 126 14.55 -7.48 0.96
CA PHE A 126 14.01 -7.10 2.27
C PHE A 126 15.12 -6.70 3.24
N ARG A 127 14.94 -5.54 3.86
CA ARG A 127 15.83 -4.99 4.88
C ARG A 127 15.02 -4.44 6.05
N PHE A 128 15.54 -4.62 7.27
CA PHE A 128 14.87 -4.20 8.49
C PHE A 128 15.87 -3.85 9.61
N GLY A 129 15.33 -3.35 10.72
CA GLY A 129 16.13 -2.93 11.85
C GLY A 129 16.86 -1.60 11.64
N GLN A 130 17.48 -1.12 12.70
CA GLN A 130 18.24 0.14 12.67
C GLN A 130 19.28 0.13 11.56
N ASN A 131 19.39 1.22 10.83
CA ASN A 131 20.31 1.37 9.70
C ASN A 131 20.19 0.25 8.62
N ARG A 132 19.05 -0.45 8.57
CA ARG A 132 18.82 -1.58 7.65
C ARG A 132 19.84 -2.73 7.83
N GLU A 133 20.31 -2.93 9.05
CA GLU A 133 21.32 -3.95 9.38
C GLU A 133 20.83 -5.37 9.20
N GLY A 134 19.52 -5.61 9.40
CA GLY A 134 18.88 -6.89 9.15
C GLY A 134 18.64 -7.14 7.67
N ASP A 135 19.01 -8.30 7.19
CA ASP A 135 18.75 -8.78 5.84
C ASP A 135 18.05 -10.14 5.86
N VAL A 136 17.78 -10.67 4.68
CA VAL A 136 17.16 -11.99 4.49
C VAL A 136 17.96 -13.09 5.18
N SER A 137 19.30 -13.08 5.07
CA SER A 137 20.15 -14.10 5.69
C SER A 137 20.10 -14.03 7.22
N PHE A 138 20.04 -12.82 7.77
CA PHE A 138 19.82 -12.61 9.20
C PHE A 138 18.47 -13.19 9.64
N LEU A 139 17.40 -12.88 8.88
CA LEU A 139 16.04 -13.33 9.18
C LEU A 139 15.93 -14.87 9.17
N VAL A 140 16.56 -15.53 8.20
CA VAL A 140 16.59 -17.01 8.11
C VAL A 140 17.27 -17.61 9.35
N ARG A 141 18.46 -17.14 9.71
CA ARG A 141 19.18 -17.64 10.90
C ARG A 141 18.39 -17.45 12.19
N GLU A 142 17.77 -16.30 12.37
CA GLU A 142 16.99 -16.03 13.57
C GLU A 142 15.66 -16.81 13.57
N GLY A 143 15.07 -17.04 12.38
CA GLY A 143 13.89 -17.90 12.22
C GLY A 143 14.17 -19.34 12.65
N GLU A 144 15.30 -19.92 12.23
CA GLU A 144 15.73 -21.26 12.64
C GLU A 144 15.88 -21.37 14.17
N LYS A 145 16.51 -20.36 14.81
CA LYS A 145 16.69 -20.33 16.27
C LYS A 145 15.36 -20.18 17.02
N ALA A 146 14.43 -19.39 16.46
CA ALA A 146 13.16 -19.08 17.10
C ALA A 146 12.03 -20.06 16.73
N GLY A 147 12.27 -20.99 15.79
CA GLY A 147 11.33 -22.03 15.41
C GLY A 147 10.27 -21.60 14.39
N PHE A 148 10.50 -20.54 13.59
CA PHE A 148 9.63 -20.17 12.47
C PHE A 148 10.35 -20.30 11.12
N GLY A 149 9.59 -20.62 10.06
CA GLY A 149 10.14 -20.72 8.71
C GLY A 149 10.30 -19.37 8.04
N VAL A 150 11.19 -19.27 7.05
CA VAL A 150 11.36 -18.08 6.21
C VAL A 150 11.41 -18.49 4.74
N SER A 151 10.58 -17.88 3.91
CA SER A 151 10.63 -17.98 2.45
C SER A 151 11.01 -16.64 1.84
N VAL A 152 11.78 -16.70 0.77
CA VAL A 152 12.29 -15.52 0.06
C VAL A 152 11.84 -15.57 -1.38
N THR A 153 10.92 -14.67 -1.74
CA THR A 153 10.42 -14.57 -3.11
C THR A 153 11.43 -13.83 -3.98
N SER A 154 11.82 -14.42 -5.09
CA SER A 154 12.68 -13.79 -6.09
C SER A 154 11.99 -12.62 -6.79
N ALA A 155 12.77 -11.73 -7.41
CA ALA A 155 12.21 -10.68 -8.25
C ALA A 155 11.33 -11.27 -9.36
N VAL A 156 10.12 -10.74 -9.49
CA VAL A 156 9.23 -11.06 -10.60
C VAL A 156 9.39 -9.98 -11.65
N ASN A 157 9.71 -10.38 -12.87
CA ASN A 157 9.94 -9.46 -13.99
C ASN A 157 8.71 -9.40 -14.89
N THR A 158 8.54 -8.27 -15.56
CA THR A 158 7.53 -8.10 -16.60
C THR A 158 7.88 -8.97 -17.80
N SER A 159 6.88 -9.63 -18.37
CA SER A 159 7.08 -10.45 -19.58
C SER A 159 7.42 -9.60 -20.81
N SER A 160 7.07 -8.32 -20.81
CA SER A 160 7.22 -7.42 -21.95
C SER A 160 8.57 -6.72 -22.03
N SER A 161 9.15 -6.32 -20.90
CA SER A 161 10.42 -5.56 -20.85
C SER A 161 11.54 -6.27 -20.09
N GLY A 162 11.22 -7.33 -19.35
CA GLY A 162 12.17 -7.99 -18.46
C GLY A 162 12.51 -7.18 -17.20
N GLU A 163 11.90 -6.02 -17.01
CA GLU A 163 12.10 -5.16 -15.84
C GLU A 163 11.35 -5.69 -14.62
N PRO A 164 11.91 -5.56 -13.41
CA PRO A 164 11.22 -6.00 -12.21
C PRO A 164 10.00 -5.13 -11.92
N TYR A 165 8.90 -5.75 -11.51
CA TYR A 165 7.76 -5.02 -10.97
C TYR A 165 8.20 -4.22 -9.74
N SER A 166 8.04 -2.89 -9.79
CA SER A 166 8.41 -2.03 -8.67
C SER A 166 7.48 -0.84 -8.52
N SER A 167 7.24 -0.42 -7.27
CA SER A 167 6.48 0.80 -6.98
C SER A 167 7.14 2.05 -7.57
N SER A 168 8.45 2.05 -7.76
CA SER A 168 9.19 3.17 -8.36
C SER A 168 8.86 3.35 -9.83
N LEU A 169 8.83 2.28 -10.61
CA LEU A 169 8.46 2.31 -12.03
C LEU A 169 7.00 2.70 -12.22
N ILE A 170 6.11 2.23 -11.36
CA ILE A 170 4.69 2.62 -11.38
C ILE A 170 4.53 4.13 -11.14
N ARG A 171 5.25 4.69 -10.14
CA ARG A 171 5.23 6.13 -9.87
C ARG A 171 5.74 6.95 -11.04
N GLU A 172 6.79 6.48 -11.72
CA GLU A 172 7.31 7.11 -12.93
C GLU A 172 6.25 7.17 -14.02
N HIS A 173 5.59 6.05 -14.33
CA HIS A 173 4.52 6.02 -15.32
C HIS A 173 3.36 6.98 -14.99
N LEU A 174 2.95 7.07 -13.73
CA LEU A 174 1.90 8.00 -13.33
C LEU A 174 2.34 9.47 -13.48
N ARG A 175 3.59 9.81 -13.10
CA ARG A 175 4.14 11.17 -13.26
C ARG A 175 4.32 11.57 -14.72
N GLU A 176 4.48 10.62 -15.60
CA GLU A 176 4.58 10.86 -17.04
C GLU A 176 3.22 10.83 -17.75
N GLY A 177 2.11 10.61 -17.04
CA GLY A 177 0.78 10.56 -17.60
C GLY A 177 0.49 9.28 -18.38
N ARG A 178 1.07 8.15 -17.95
CA ARG A 178 0.90 6.82 -18.56
C ARG A 178 0.12 5.87 -17.63
N PRO A 179 -1.14 6.17 -17.26
CA PRO A 179 -1.89 5.39 -16.26
C PRO A 179 -2.14 3.94 -16.72
N ARG A 180 -2.26 3.68 -18.03
CA ARG A 180 -2.40 2.32 -18.56
C ARG A 180 -1.17 1.46 -18.26
N ARG A 181 0.04 2.03 -18.45
CA ARG A 181 1.28 1.32 -18.12
C ARG A 181 1.42 1.08 -16.62
N ALA A 182 1.03 2.03 -15.81
CA ALA A 182 0.95 1.84 -14.37
C ALA A 182 -0.02 0.69 -14.01
N ALA A 183 -1.21 0.63 -14.63
CA ALA A 183 -2.21 -0.41 -14.40
C ALA A 183 -1.71 -1.82 -14.81
N GLU A 184 -0.95 -1.93 -15.91
CA GLU A 184 -0.32 -3.18 -16.35
C GLU A 184 0.63 -3.73 -15.27
N LEU A 185 1.40 -2.86 -14.61
CA LEU A 185 2.34 -3.24 -13.54
C LEU A 185 1.63 -3.52 -12.21
N LEU A 186 0.59 -2.75 -11.92
CA LEU A 186 -0.25 -2.93 -10.73
C LEU A 186 -1.07 -4.23 -10.82
N GLY A 187 -1.53 -4.60 -12.02
CA GLY A 187 -2.52 -5.66 -12.23
C GLY A 187 -3.95 -5.21 -11.86
N HIS A 188 -4.15 -3.91 -11.66
CA HIS A 188 -5.43 -3.23 -11.44
C HIS A 188 -5.30 -1.75 -11.81
N TRP A 189 -6.44 -1.06 -11.98
CA TRP A 189 -6.41 0.39 -12.17
C TRP A 189 -5.98 1.11 -10.88
N TRP A 190 -5.13 2.12 -11.04
CA TRP A 190 -4.79 2.99 -9.93
C TRP A 190 -6.01 3.78 -9.47
N ARG A 191 -6.26 3.79 -8.16
CA ARG A 191 -7.44 4.42 -7.54
C ARG A 191 -7.02 5.55 -6.62
N ILE A 192 -7.78 6.63 -6.67
CA ILE A 192 -7.73 7.75 -5.71
C ILE A 192 -9.06 7.75 -4.98
N GLU A 193 -9.02 7.83 -3.67
CA GLU A 193 -10.20 7.88 -2.81
C GLU A 193 -10.12 9.07 -1.88
N GLY A 194 -11.25 9.73 -1.65
CA GLY A 194 -11.35 10.84 -0.73
C GLY A 194 -12.78 11.39 -0.64
N PRO A 195 -13.04 12.21 0.36
CA PRO A 195 -14.33 12.87 0.50
C PRO A 195 -14.52 13.90 -0.61
N VAL A 196 -15.76 14.01 -1.09
CA VAL A 196 -16.17 15.09 -2.00
C VAL A 196 -16.27 16.39 -1.20
N LEU A 197 -15.48 17.37 -1.59
CA LEU A 197 -15.45 18.68 -0.96
C LEU A 197 -16.37 19.67 -1.70
N SER A 198 -16.95 20.59 -0.95
CA SER A 198 -17.68 21.72 -1.54
C SER A 198 -16.69 22.61 -2.30
N GLY A 199 -16.96 22.81 -3.59
CA GLY A 199 -16.19 23.71 -4.46
C GLY A 199 -16.96 24.99 -4.76
N ASP A 200 -16.42 25.85 -5.67
CA ASP A 200 -17.04 27.12 -6.08
C ASP A 200 -18.33 26.94 -6.92
N GLN A 201 -18.73 25.68 -7.17
CA GLN A 201 -19.94 25.29 -7.92
C GLN A 201 -20.02 25.91 -9.34
N ARG A 202 -18.91 26.42 -9.88
CA ARG A 202 -18.86 27.02 -11.23
C ARG A 202 -19.32 26.04 -12.32
N GLY A 203 -18.94 24.77 -12.22
CA GLY A 203 -19.38 23.73 -13.14
C GLY A 203 -20.90 23.56 -13.17
N ARG A 204 -21.56 23.75 -12.02
CA ARG A 204 -23.02 23.64 -11.92
C ARG A 204 -23.75 24.71 -12.73
N THR A 205 -23.20 25.93 -12.80
CA THR A 205 -23.79 27.05 -13.53
C THR A 205 -23.69 26.89 -15.05
N ILE A 206 -22.75 26.08 -15.52
CA ILE A 206 -22.53 25.80 -16.96
C ILE A 206 -22.98 24.40 -17.38
N GLY A 207 -23.71 23.67 -16.48
CA GLY A 207 -24.27 22.35 -16.80
C GLY A 207 -23.31 21.17 -16.62
N PHE A 208 -22.09 21.37 -16.09
CA PHE A 208 -21.09 20.34 -15.85
C PHE A 208 -20.67 20.32 -14.36
N PRO A 209 -21.52 19.81 -13.46
CA PRO A 209 -21.17 19.73 -12.05
C PRO A 209 -19.96 18.82 -11.85
N THR A 210 -19.00 19.26 -11.02
CA THR A 210 -17.79 18.50 -10.69
C THR A 210 -17.73 18.17 -9.20
N ALA A 211 -17.31 16.94 -8.89
CA ALA A 211 -16.90 16.54 -7.56
C ALA A 211 -15.43 16.90 -7.35
N ASN A 212 -15.12 17.59 -6.26
CA ASN A 212 -13.74 17.96 -5.92
C ASN A 212 -13.20 17.02 -4.86
N ILE A 213 -12.07 16.40 -5.13
CA ILE A 213 -11.39 15.48 -4.22
C ILE A 213 -9.97 16.00 -3.98
N ARG A 214 -9.53 16.06 -2.73
CA ARG A 214 -8.14 16.39 -2.39
C ARG A 214 -7.25 15.17 -2.54
N MET A 215 -6.03 15.41 -3.00
CA MET A 215 -5.02 14.37 -3.19
C MET A 215 -3.97 14.41 -2.06
N ASP A 216 -4.41 14.48 -0.81
CA ASP A 216 -3.53 14.79 0.33
C ASP A 216 -2.52 13.69 0.66
N GLU A 217 -2.84 12.44 0.38
CA GLU A 217 -1.99 11.30 0.73
C GLU A 217 -1.40 10.57 -0.49
N CYS A 218 -1.94 10.81 -1.67
CA CYS A 218 -1.53 10.10 -2.88
C CYS A 218 -0.40 10.79 -3.63
N LEU A 219 0.33 9.99 -4.42
CA LEU A 219 1.20 10.49 -5.47
C LEU A 219 0.44 11.48 -6.35
N GLU A 220 1.09 12.57 -6.69
CA GLU A 220 0.61 13.49 -7.71
C GLU A 220 1.03 12.99 -9.10
N PRO A 221 0.06 12.54 -9.94
CA PRO A 221 0.36 12.15 -11.30
C PRO A 221 0.58 13.37 -12.20
N LYS A 222 0.91 13.17 -13.45
CA LYS A 222 0.99 14.27 -14.40
C LYS A 222 -0.34 15.02 -14.45
N HIS A 223 -0.29 16.35 -14.37
CA HIS A 223 -1.49 17.19 -14.53
C HIS A 223 -2.09 17.00 -15.92
N GLY A 224 -3.41 17.02 -15.98
CA GLY A 224 -4.14 16.81 -17.23
C GLY A 224 -5.54 16.25 -17.04
N VAL A 225 -6.16 15.89 -18.15
CA VAL A 225 -7.51 15.34 -18.19
C VAL A 225 -7.44 13.83 -18.45
N TYR A 226 -8.19 13.07 -17.67
CA TYR A 226 -8.21 11.61 -17.67
C TYR A 226 -9.64 11.10 -17.84
N ALA A 227 -9.80 10.07 -18.66
CA ALA A 227 -11.02 9.26 -18.61
C ALA A 227 -10.97 8.41 -17.34
N VAL A 228 -12.03 8.42 -16.57
CA VAL A 228 -12.11 7.75 -15.28
C VAL A 228 -13.38 6.95 -15.13
N ARG A 229 -13.33 5.94 -14.25
CA ARG A 229 -14.50 5.30 -13.67
C ARG A 229 -14.55 5.68 -12.21
N ALA A 230 -15.60 6.33 -11.77
CA ALA A 230 -15.78 6.78 -10.41
C ALA A 230 -16.85 5.94 -9.70
N GLU A 231 -16.59 5.61 -8.47
CA GLU A 231 -17.54 4.93 -7.57
C GLU A 231 -17.99 5.92 -6.49
N LEU A 232 -19.27 6.18 -6.44
CA LEU A 232 -19.90 6.90 -5.34
C LEU A 232 -20.32 5.88 -4.29
N VAL A 233 -19.57 5.85 -3.16
CA VAL A 233 -19.70 4.79 -2.16
C VAL A 233 -20.95 4.98 -1.31
N GLU A 234 -21.33 6.23 -1.03
CA GLU A 234 -22.42 6.57 -0.11
C GLU A 234 -23.29 7.71 -0.66
N GLY A 235 -24.53 7.80 -0.19
CA GLY A 235 -25.44 8.88 -0.46
C GLY A 235 -26.42 8.61 -1.61
N PRO A 236 -27.32 9.61 -1.90
CA PRO A 236 -28.21 9.52 -3.03
C PRO A 236 -27.43 9.43 -4.34
N GLY A 237 -27.65 8.37 -5.12
CA GLY A 237 -26.92 8.11 -6.35
C GLY A 237 -25.64 7.28 -6.17
N ALA A 238 -25.51 6.53 -5.06
CA ALA A 238 -24.44 5.55 -4.89
C ALA A 238 -24.39 4.60 -6.10
N GLY A 239 -23.19 4.36 -6.67
CA GLY A 239 -23.02 3.56 -7.87
C GLY A 239 -21.71 3.84 -8.60
N ILE A 240 -21.55 3.19 -9.74
CA ILE A 240 -20.36 3.32 -10.59
C ILE A 240 -20.73 4.10 -11.84
N TYR A 241 -19.93 5.10 -12.17
CA TYR A 241 -20.14 6.04 -13.28
C TYR A 241 -18.88 6.16 -14.12
N ASP A 242 -19.04 6.31 -15.42
CA ASP A 242 -17.96 6.78 -16.27
C ASP A 242 -17.90 8.31 -16.21
N GLY A 243 -16.72 8.89 -16.40
CA GLY A 243 -16.54 10.32 -16.30
C GLY A 243 -15.19 10.81 -16.82
N ILE A 244 -14.97 12.08 -16.66
CA ILE A 244 -13.67 12.71 -16.86
C ILE A 244 -13.20 13.38 -15.57
N ALA A 245 -11.90 13.31 -15.35
CA ALA A 245 -11.25 13.93 -14.21
C ALA A 245 -10.16 14.88 -14.69
N ASN A 246 -10.14 16.08 -14.15
CA ASN A 246 -9.06 17.03 -14.31
C ASN A 246 -8.19 17.03 -13.05
N ILE A 247 -6.88 16.84 -13.22
CA ILE A 247 -5.89 16.98 -12.14
C ILE A 247 -5.09 18.24 -12.43
N GLY A 248 -5.13 19.18 -11.50
CA GLY A 248 -4.44 20.45 -11.68
C GLY A 248 -4.32 21.25 -10.39
N LEU A 249 -3.52 22.30 -10.46
CA LEU A 249 -3.36 23.27 -9.37
C LEU A 249 -4.59 24.18 -9.32
N ARG A 250 -5.18 24.30 -8.15
CA ARG A 250 -6.18 25.31 -7.87
C ARG A 250 -5.51 26.47 -7.15
N PRO A 251 -5.43 27.65 -7.73
CA PRO A 251 -4.91 28.82 -7.04
C PRO A 251 -5.90 29.21 -5.93
N THR A 252 -5.59 28.90 -4.70
CA THR A 252 -6.22 29.48 -3.51
C THR A 252 -5.25 30.49 -2.89
N PHE A 253 -5.78 31.48 -2.17
CA PHE A 253 -5.02 32.68 -1.72
C PHE A 253 -3.75 32.37 -0.92
N ASP A 254 -3.57 31.12 -0.37
CA ASP A 254 -2.43 30.77 0.48
C ASP A 254 -1.73 29.44 0.15
N LYS A 255 -2.28 28.58 -0.71
CA LYS A 255 -1.66 27.29 -1.07
C LYS A 255 -2.04 26.87 -2.50
N GLN A 256 -1.06 26.30 -3.20
CA GLN A 256 -1.31 25.61 -4.46
C GLN A 256 -1.73 24.15 -4.12
N ASP A 257 -3.00 23.94 -3.86
CA ASP A 257 -3.52 22.59 -3.62
C ASP A 257 -3.80 21.90 -4.97
N VAL A 258 -3.28 20.67 -5.11
CA VAL A 258 -3.63 19.82 -6.25
C VAL A 258 -5.00 19.23 -6.00
N MET A 259 -5.90 19.47 -6.93
CA MET A 259 -7.29 19.00 -6.86
C MET A 259 -7.57 18.02 -7.99
N LEU A 260 -8.35 17.01 -7.68
CA LEU A 260 -8.98 16.11 -8.61
C LEU A 260 -10.45 16.56 -8.77
N GLU A 261 -10.78 17.11 -9.94
CA GLU A 261 -12.14 17.54 -10.29
C GLU A 261 -12.78 16.51 -11.22
N VAL A 262 -13.83 15.83 -10.79
CA VAL A 262 -14.47 14.73 -11.51
C VAL A 262 -15.86 15.16 -11.98
N ASN A 263 -16.12 15.05 -13.28
CA ASN A 263 -17.44 15.16 -13.87
C ASN A 263 -17.93 13.76 -14.28
N LEU A 264 -19.13 13.38 -13.82
CA LEU A 264 -19.76 12.08 -14.09
C LEU A 264 -20.74 12.20 -15.24
N PHE A 265 -20.89 11.13 -16.05
CA PHE A 265 -21.82 11.05 -17.16
C PHE A 265 -23.08 10.27 -16.79
#